data_26c6353ff0fbd816204564dc3638cd24
#
_entry.id   26c6353ff0fbd816204564dc3638cd24
#
_cell.length_a   1.000
_cell.length_b   1.000
_cell.length_c   1.000
_cell.angle_alpha   90.00
_cell.angle_beta   90.00
_cell.angle_gamma   90.00
#
_symmetry.space_group_name_H-M   'P 1'
#
loop_
_entity.id
_entity.type
_entity.pdbx_description
1 polymer ?
#
loop_
_entity_poly.entity_id
_entity_poly.type
_entity_poly.pdbx_seq_one_letter_code
_entity_poly.pdbx_strand_id
1 'polypeptide(L)'
;MGAFHAYDIRGIYNVDFDKDTAYRVGAFLPSLLGTDKVLVGRDCRVSSDEIHEYLLKGITDAGADVYDIGLSTTPMVYFGTAKYGFDASVQITASHNPKEYNGMKVSCANALPVGYDNGLGQIEQWIKEGRETPLAEKKGSVHQKDIRKDYLDFLLGYKPDLSGLKLAFDLSNGMSTLFAKEIFGDAPEYIFDDMDGTFPNHEPNPLVHKNVVALEELVKKTGADAGVIYDGDADRVMFVDETGKFVSPDLIIALLGHYFIDERGEKGIVIQDIRSSKAVGEYLEPMGAEMFTWKVGRANAARKLRELDGVWGGELAGHYYFRDFFYSDSGLLASILVLRVLA
;
A
#
# COMPACT_ATOMS: atom_id res chain seq x y z
N MET A 1 18.45 16.45 -7.62
CA MET A 1 17.44 15.65 -8.32
C MET A 1 16.21 15.72 -7.45
N GLY A 2 15.05 16.06 -7.98
CA GLY A 2 13.89 16.34 -7.14
C GLY A 2 13.23 15.06 -6.60
N ALA A 3 12.20 15.25 -5.81
CA ALA A 3 11.42 14.19 -5.19
C ALA A 3 10.56 13.35 -6.17
N PHE A 4 10.52 13.71 -7.46
CA PHE A 4 9.71 13.00 -8.46
C PHE A 4 10.45 11.77 -8.98
N HIS A 5 9.94 10.58 -8.66
CA HIS A 5 10.51 9.29 -9.03
C HIS A 5 9.60 8.53 -10.00
N ALA A 6 10.06 7.37 -10.47
CA ALA A 6 9.34 6.58 -11.46
C ALA A 6 7.90 6.23 -11.05
N TYR A 7 7.61 6.07 -9.77
CA TYR A 7 6.33 5.53 -9.28
C TYR A 7 5.55 6.48 -8.37
N ASP A 8 6.22 7.47 -7.77
CA ASP A 8 5.64 8.38 -6.79
C ASP A 8 6.49 9.66 -6.62
N ILE A 9 6.00 10.57 -5.78
CA ILE A 9 6.79 11.68 -5.25
C ILE A 9 7.31 11.23 -3.89
N ARG A 10 8.63 11.29 -3.67
CA ARG A 10 9.25 10.83 -2.43
C ARG A 10 10.59 11.52 -2.21
N GLY A 11 10.85 11.94 -0.98
CA GLY A 11 12.12 12.57 -0.62
C GLY A 11 12.17 12.94 0.84
N ILE A 12 13.31 13.49 1.27
CA ILE A 12 13.45 14.08 2.61
C ILE A 12 12.67 15.39 2.62
N TYR A 13 11.68 15.47 3.53
CA TYR A 13 10.82 16.64 3.63
C TYR A 13 11.63 17.87 4.09
N ASN A 14 11.35 19.03 3.48
CA ASN A 14 12.11 20.30 3.60
C ASN A 14 13.55 20.26 3.06
N VAL A 15 13.93 19.19 2.32
CA VAL A 15 15.22 19.09 1.61
C VAL A 15 14.99 18.83 0.12
N ASP A 16 14.29 17.75 -0.23
CA ASP A 16 14.02 17.35 -1.61
C ASP A 16 12.71 17.95 -2.14
N PHE A 17 11.74 18.16 -1.27
CA PHE A 17 10.48 18.87 -1.52
C PHE A 17 9.94 19.45 -0.21
N ASP A 18 8.98 20.36 -0.33
CA ASP A 18 8.39 21.10 0.77
C ASP A 18 6.88 21.28 0.59
N LYS A 19 6.27 22.07 1.47
CA LYS A 19 4.85 22.41 1.43
C LYS A 19 4.44 23.18 0.16
N ASP A 20 5.32 24.01 -0.42
CA ASP A 20 5.01 24.70 -1.69
C ASP A 20 4.93 23.68 -2.82
N THR A 21 5.81 22.69 -2.84
CA THR A 21 5.74 21.55 -3.77
C THR A 21 4.42 20.80 -3.60
N ALA A 22 4.01 20.48 -2.36
CA ALA A 22 2.75 19.80 -2.07
C ALA A 22 1.53 20.62 -2.57
N TYR A 23 1.53 21.92 -2.32
CA TYR A 23 0.51 22.84 -2.84
C TYR A 23 0.43 22.82 -4.37
N ARG A 24 1.58 22.92 -5.05
CA ARG A 24 1.66 22.92 -6.51
C ARG A 24 1.19 21.59 -7.11
N VAL A 25 1.57 20.47 -6.51
CA VAL A 25 1.08 19.14 -6.91
C VAL A 25 -0.44 19.11 -6.80
N GLY A 26 -1.00 19.55 -5.66
CA GLY A 26 -2.44 19.64 -5.45
C GLY A 26 -3.14 20.52 -6.50
N ALA A 27 -2.58 21.69 -6.81
CA ALA A 27 -3.15 22.63 -7.76
C ALA A 27 -3.14 22.11 -9.21
N PHE A 28 -2.12 21.35 -9.60
CA PHE A 28 -2.04 20.82 -10.97
C PHE A 28 -2.77 19.48 -11.14
N LEU A 29 -3.00 18.72 -10.09
CA LEU A 29 -3.55 17.38 -10.15
C LEU A 29 -4.95 17.32 -10.79
N PRO A 30 -5.92 18.23 -10.47
CA PRO A 30 -7.24 18.22 -11.10
C PRO A 30 -7.18 18.37 -12.60
N SER A 31 -6.37 19.31 -13.10
CA SER A 31 -6.22 19.54 -14.54
C SER A 31 -5.46 18.42 -15.25
N LEU A 32 -4.46 17.81 -14.58
CA LEU A 32 -3.71 16.68 -15.12
C LEU A 32 -4.61 15.46 -15.36
N LEU A 33 -5.49 15.15 -14.39
CA LEU A 33 -6.33 13.95 -14.42
C LEU A 33 -7.76 14.22 -14.94
N GLY A 34 -8.10 15.48 -15.23
CA GLY A 34 -9.40 15.85 -15.77
C GLY A 34 -10.54 15.61 -14.78
N THR A 35 -10.34 15.87 -13.49
CA THR A 35 -11.31 15.60 -12.43
C THR A 35 -11.64 16.84 -11.60
N ASP A 36 -12.85 16.87 -11.06
CA ASP A 36 -13.30 17.85 -10.08
C ASP A 36 -13.38 17.29 -8.64
N LYS A 37 -12.93 16.05 -8.43
CA LYS A 37 -12.99 15.35 -7.14
C LYS A 37 -11.74 14.53 -6.88
N VAL A 38 -11.12 14.74 -5.73
CA VAL A 38 -9.90 14.02 -5.32
C VAL A 38 -10.11 13.39 -3.97
N LEU A 39 -9.86 12.08 -3.85
CA LEU A 39 -9.80 11.38 -2.57
C LEU A 39 -8.40 11.55 -1.97
N VAL A 40 -8.30 11.94 -0.70
CA VAL A 40 -7.01 12.16 -0.04
C VAL A 40 -6.96 11.42 1.30
N GLY A 41 -5.87 10.71 1.51
CA GLY A 41 -5.54 10.10 2.79
C GLY A 41 -4.08 10.37 3.16
N ARG A 42 -3.71 10.12 4.41
CA ARG A 42 -2.34 10.28 4.90
C ARG A 42 -1.93 9.22 5.90
N ASP A 43 -0.63 8.99 6.01
CA ASP A 43 -0.05 8.18 7.07
C ASP A 43 0.21 9.01 8.34
N CYS A 44 0.80 8.35 9.35
CA CYS A 44 1.07 8.96 10.66
C CYS A 44 2.40 9.72 10.74
N ARG A 45 3.17 9.87 9.65
CA ARG A 45 4.47 10.57 9.68
C ARG A 45 4.31 12.00 10.16
N VAL A 46 5.30 12.49 10.90
CA VAL A 46 5.27 13.82 11.53
C VAL A 46 5.01 14.95 10.52
N SER A 47 5.52 14.82 9.31
CA SER A 47 5.34 15.83 8.24
C SER A 47 4.05 15.64 7.42
N SER A 48 3.30 14.55 7.63
CA SER A 48 2.11 14.26 6.82
C SER A 48 0.99 15.28 7.00
N ASP A 49 0.81 15.84 8.20
CA ASP A 49 -0.21 16.84 8.44
C ASP A 49 0.05 18.15 7.68
N GLU A 50 1.30 18.64 7.64
CA GLU A 50 1.63 19.84 6.88
C GLU A 50 1.51 19.62 5.37
N ILE A 51 1.99 18.48 4.86
CA ILE A 51 1.83 18.13 3.44
C ILE A 51 0.35 18.04 3.07
N HIS A 52 -0.46 17.42 3.93
CA HIS A 52 -1.90 17.27 3.75
C HIS A 52 -2.59 18.64 3.65
N GLU A 53 -2.34 19.55 4.58
CA GLU A 53 -2.91 20.90 4.57
C GLU A 53 -2.65 21.62 3.24
N TYR A 54 -1.39 21.63 2.79
CA TYR A 54 -1.01 22.35 1.57
C TYR A 54 -1.47 21.65 0.28
N LEU A 55 -1.51 20.31 0.26
CA LEU A 55 -2.08 19.54 -0.85
C LEU A 55 -3.58 19.84 -1.02
N LEU A 56 -4.35 19.77 0.07
CA LEU A 56 -5.79 20.09 0.07
C LEU A 56 -6.04 21.52 -0.40
N LYS A 57 -5.24 22.46 0.10
CA LYS A 57 -5.33 23.86 -0.32
C LYS A 57 -5.09 24.01 -1.81
N GLY A 58 -4.09 23.34 -2.37
CA GLY A 58 -3.81 23.39 -3.81
C GLY A 58 -4.97 22.85 -4.65
N ILE A 59 -5.51 21.68 -4.26
CA ILE A 59 -6.65 21.05 -4.95
C ILE A 59 -7.88 21.97 -4.93
N THR A 60 -8.21 22.52 -3.77
CA THR A 60 -9.39 23.38 -3.61
C THR A 60 -9.21 24.73 -4.30
N ASP A 61 -8.04 25.35 -4.25
CA ASP A 61 -7.74 26.59 -5.00
C ASP A 61 -7.86 26.39 -6.50
N ALA A 62 -7.58 25.21 -7.03
CA ALA A 62 -7.79 24.83 -8.42
C ALA A 62 -9.26 24.52 -8.80
N GLY A 63 -10.19 24.58 -7.83
CA GLY A 63 -11.64 24.42 -8.04
C GLY A 63 -12.18 23.01 -7.88
N ALA A 64 -11.35 22.04 -7.53
CA ALA A 64 -11.78 20.67 -7.28
C ALA A 64 -12.14 20.43 -5.81
N ASP A 65 -13.12 19.57 -5.56
CA ASP A 65 -13.50 19.14 -4.23
C ASP A 65 -12.55 18.06 -3.72
N VAL A 66 -12.20 18.12 -2.42
CA VAL A 66 -11.45 17.09 -1.72
C VAL A 66 -12.40 16.24 -0.89
N TYR A 67 -12.23 14.93 -0.98
CA TYR A 67 -12.81 13.95 -0.07
C TYR A 67 -11.71 13.40 0.83
N ASP A 68 -11.63 13.95 2.04
CA ASP A 68 -10.59 13.63 3.01
C ASP A 68 -11.02 12.44 3.86
N ILE A 69 -10.22 11.36 3.85
CA ILE A 69 -10.43 10.16 4.66
C ILE A 69 -9.52 10.13 5.90
N GLY A 70 -8.72 11.17 6.11
CA GLY A 70 -7.83 11.30 7.26
C GLY A 70 -6.69 10.27 7.28
N LEU A 71 -6.40 9.75 8.48
CA LEU A 71 -5.41 8.69 8.66
C LEU A 71 -5.86 7.40 7.97
N SER A 72 -5.02 6.86 7.10
CA SER A 72 -5.36 5.72 6.25
C SER A 72 -4.14 4.89 5.88
N THR A 73 -4.35 3.59 5.65
CA THR A 73 -3.38 2.78 4.94
C THR A 73 -3.42 3.13 3.45
N THR A 74 -2.31 2.93 2.75
CA THR A 74 -2.28 3.09 1.28
C THR A 74 -3.34 2.22 0.59
N PRO A 75 -3.52 0.93 0.93
CA PRO A 75 -4.59 0.11 0.37
C PRO A 75 -6.01 0.65 0.64
N MET A 76 -6.26 1.31 1.78
CA MET A 76 -7.57 1.94 2.05
C MET A 76 -7.88 3.06 1.05
N VAL A 77 -6.88 3.84 0.63
CA VAL A 77 -7.04 4.85 -0.43
C VAL A 77 -7.34 4.17 -1.77
N TYR A 78 -6.67 3.07 -2.11
CA TYR A 78 -6.95 2.32 -3.34
C TYR A 78 -8.39 1.78 -3.36
N PHE A 79 -8.81 1.18 -2.25
CA PHE A 79 -10.19 0.74 -2.06
C PHE A 79 -11.18 1.89 -2.26
N GLY A 80 -10.98 3.01 -1.57
CA GLY A 80 -11.86 4.18 -1.68
C GLY A 80 -11.92 4.74 -3.09
N THR A 81 -10.78 4.81 -3.79
CA THR A 81 -10.70 5.28 -5.18
C THR A 81 -11.55 4.43 -6.11
N ALA A 82 -11.36 3.12 -6.06
CA ALA A 82 -12.06 2.18 -6.96
C ALA A 82 -13.53 1.99 -6.55
N LYS A 83 -13.79 1.79 -5.26
CA LYS A 83 -15.14 1.51 -4.73
C LYS A 83 -16.12 2.66 -4.97
N TYR A 84 -15.67 3.91 -4.81
CA TYR A 84 -16.53 5.08 -4.92
C TYR A 84 -16.38 5.84 -6.25
N GLY A 85 -15.56 5.31 -7.17
CA GLY A 85 -15.42 5.87 -8.52
C GLY A 85 -14.74 7.24 -8.56
N PHE A 86 -13.70 7.43 -7.77
CA PHE A 86 -12.86 8.62 -7.87
C PHE A 86 -11.88 8.50 -9.05
N ASP A 87 -11.78 9.57 -9.83
CA ASP A 87 -10.84 9.67 -10.95
C ASP A 87 -9.44 10.12 -10.53
N ALA A 88 -9.29 10.57 -9.30
CA ALA A 88 -8.02 10.91 -8.69
C ALA A 88 -7.99 10.61 -7.20
N SER A 89 -6.85 10.13 -6.72
CA SER A 89 -6.58 10.03 -5.29
C SER A 89 -5.11 10.21 -4.96
N VAL A 90 -4.86 10.61 -3.72
CA VAL A 90 -3.50 10.78 -3.18
C VAL A 90 -3.42 10.14 -1.79
N GLN A 91 -2.42 9.28 -1.59
CA GLN A 91 -1.97 8.88 -0.26
C GLN A 91 -0.66 9.59 0.05
N ILE A 92 -0.65 10.36 1.13
CA ILE A 92 0.54 11.02 1.65
C ILE A 92 1.29 10.01 2.51
N THR A 93 2.46 9.59 2.05
CA THR A 93 3.29 8.57 2.70
C THR A 93 4.66 8.46 2.03
N ALA A 94 5.64 7.96 2.77
CA ALA A 94 6.90 7.47 2.21
C ALA A 94 7.06 5.95 2.42
N SER A 95 5.96 5.21 2.70
CA SER A 95 5.95 3.76 2.85
C SER A 95 7.00 3.30 3.88
N HIS A 96 8.01 2.58 3.43
CA HIS A 96 9.05 1.96 4.25
C HIS A 96 10.30 2.83 4.50
N ASN A 97 10.34 4.07 3.99
CA ASN A 97 11.48 4.95 4.18
C ASN A 97 11.61 5.44 5.65
N PRO A 98 12.82 5.86 6.07
CA PRO A 98 13.02 6.48 7.37
C PRO A 98 12.10 7.66 7.66
N LYS A 99 12.01 8.09 8.91
CA LYS A 99 11.06 9.10 9.39
C LYS A 99 11.19 10.47 8.76
N GLU A 100 12.39 10.82 8.27
CA GLU A 100 12.66 12.09 7.62
C GLU A 100 12.06 12.20 6.21
N TYR A 101 11.73 11.05 5.62
CA TYR A 101 11.11 10.97 4.30
C TYR A 101 9.60 11.15 4.38
N ASN A 102 9.06 11.75 3.33
CA ASN A 102 7.63 11.70 3.04
C ASN A 102 7.41 11.71 1.52
N GLY A 103 6.16 11.71 1.10
CA GLY A 103 5.84 11.71 -0.33
C GLY A 103 4.34 11.63 -0.61
N MET A 104 4.03 11.39 -1.86
CA MET A 104 2.65 11.29 -2.35
C MET A 104 2.56 10.18 -3.39
N LYS A 105 1.75 9.17 -3.11
CA LYS A 105 1.33 8.14 -4.07
C LYS A 105 0.04 8.60 -4.73
N VAL A 106 0.08 8.82 -6.05
CA VAL A 106 -1.07 9.28 -6.83
C VAL A 106 -1.68 8.11 -7.59
N SER A 107 -3.00 8.04 -7.61
CA SER A 107 -3.73 7.10 -8.45
C SER A 107 -4.82 7.83 -9.26
N CYS A 108 -5.12 7.31 -10.44
CA CYS A 108 -6.28 7.72 -11.24
C CYS A 108 -7.43 6.70 -11.08
N ALA A 109 -8.44 6.77 -11.93
CA ALA A 109 -9.61 5.89 -11.90
C ALA A 109 -9.23 4.40 -11.71
N ASN A 110 -10.06 3.67 -10.96
CA ASN A 110 -9.83 2.26 -10.61
C ASN A 110 -8.54 2.00 -9.82
N ALA A 111 -8.06 2.99 -9.08
CA ALA A 111 -6.81 2.94 -8.31
C ALA A 111 -5.55 2.64 -9.15
N LEU A 112 -5.58 2.94 -10.45
CA LEU A 112 -4.40 2.77 -11.31
C LEU A 112 -3.32 3.80 -10.93
N PRO A 113 -2.05 3.36 -10.75
CA PRO A 113 -0.98 4.25 -10.36
C PRO A 113 -0.69 5.32 -11.41
N VAL A 114 -0.45 6.55 -10.93
CA VAL A 114 0.11 7.64 -11.73
C VAL A 114 1.59 7.77 -11.36
N GLY A 115 2.45 7.38 -12.28
CA GLY A 115 3.92 7.49 -12.14
C GLY A 115 4.49 8.63 -12.98
N TYR A 116 5.81 8.68 -13.07
CA TYR A 116 6.53 9.72 -13.79
C TYR A 116 6.14 9.79 -15.28
N ASP A 117 6.16 8.63 -15.96
CA ASP A 117 5.94 8.56 -17.42
C ASP A 117 4.49 8.82 -17.83
N ASN A 118 3.54 8.82 -16.88
CA ASN A 118 2.11 8.95 -17.18
C ASN A 118 1.39 10.03 -16.35
N GLY A 119 2.14 11.03 -15.86
CA GLY A 119 1.53 12.18 -15.21
C GLY A 119 2.47 12.97 -14.29
N LEU A 120 3.15 12.34 -13.33
CA LEU A 120 3.97 13.08 -12.35
C LEU A 120 5.11 13.86 -13.01
N GLY A 121 5.70 13.34 -14.09
CA GLY A 121 6.74 14.06 -14.85
C GLY A 121 6.22 15.36 -15.48
N GLN A 122 4.94 15.42 -15.86
CA GLN A 122 4.33 16.64 -16.38
C GLN A 122 4.16 17.68 -15.26
N ILE A 123 3.75 17.26 -14.05
CA ILE A 123 3.66 18.16 -12.89
C ILE A 123 5.06 18.71 -12.56
N GLU A 124 6.08 17.84 -12.51
CA GLU A 124 7.45 18.25 -12.25
C GLU A 124 7.93 19.30 -13.26
N GLN A 125 7.63 19.07 -14.56
CA GLN A 125 7.97 20.02 -15.63
C GLN A 125 7.28 21.37 -15.41
N TRP A 126 5.98 21.40 -15.12
CA TRP A 126 5.24 22.64 -14.86
C TRP A 126 5.82 23.42 -13.67
N ILE A 127 6.21 22.70 -12.61
CA ILE A 127 6.85 23.32 -11.43
C ILE A 127 8.22 23.93 -11.81
N LYS A 128 9.06 23.20 -12.56
CA LYS A 128 10.39 23.66 -13.00
C LYS A 128 10.33 24.86 -13.94
N GLU A 129 9.32 24.91 -14.79
CA GLU A 129 9.07 26.03 -15.71
C GLU A 129 8.49 27.27 -15.00
N GLY A 130 8.18 27.18 -13.70
CA GLY A 130 7.55 28.26 -12.94
C GLY A 130 6.12 28.56 -13.40
N ARG A 131 5.43 27.58 -13.97
CA ARG A 131 4.05 27.74 -14.43
C ARG A 131 3.17 28.19 -13.27
N GLU A 132 2.33 29.20 -13.52
CA GLU A 132 1.33 29.64 -12.56
C GLU A 132 0.35 28.50 -12.23
N THR A 133 0.09 28.33 -10.93
CA THR A 133 -0.89 27.35 -10.47
C THR A 133 -2.29 27.77 -10.86
N PRO A 134 -3.16 26.82 -11.31
CA PRO A 134 -4.55 27.12 -11.57
C PRO A 134 -5.25 27.71 -10.33
N LEU A 135 -5.94 28.82 -10.52
CA LEU A 135 -6.78 29.44 -9.50
C LEU A 135 -8.20 29.57 -10.08
N ALA A 136 -9.13 28.81 -9.52
CA ALA A 136 -10.52 28.87 -9.96
C ALA A 136 -11.23 30.09 -9.32
N GLU A 137 -12.16 30.72 -10.04
CA GLU A 137 -13.04 31.77 -9.50
C GLU A 137 -13.83 31.24 -8.29
N LYS A 138 -14.33 30.00 -8.40
CA LYS A 138 -14.99 29.28 -7.31
C LYS A 138 -14.08 28.16 -6.85
N LYS A 139 -13.60 28.27 -5.62
CA LYS A 139 -12.81 27.24 -4.99
C LYS A 139 -13.65 25.99 -4.71
N GLY A 140 -13.01 24.83 -4.71
CA GLY A 140 -13.58 23.58 -4.22
C GLY A 140 -13.72 23.58 -2.71
N SER A 141 -14.33 22.53 -2.19
CA SER A 141 -14.59 22.32 -0.76
C SER A 141 -13.91 21.08 -0.26
N VAL A 142 -13.62 21.02 1.06
CA VAL A 142 -13.13 19.81 1.72
C VAL A 142 -14.32 19.12 2.41
N HIS A 143 -14.52 17.85 2.05
CA HIS A 143 -15.55 16.98 2.62
C HIS A 143 -14.88 15.85 3.39
N GLN A 144 -15.22 15.67 4.65
CA GLN A 144 -14.79 14.48 5.40
C GLN A 144 -15.58 13.27 4.89
N LYS A 145 -14.87 12.19 4.55
CA LYS A 145 -15.49 10.96 4.04
C LYS A 145 -15.02 9.76 4.84
N ASP A 146 -15.90 9.22 5.67
CA ASP A 146 -15.61 7.96 6.37
C ASP A 146 -15.83 6.76 5.43
N ILE A 147 -14.76 6.01 5.18
CA ILE A 147 -14.77 4.75 4.42
C ILE A 147 -14.21 3.58 5.22
N ARG A 148 -13.88 3.83 6.51
CA ARG A 148 -13.20 2.87 7.37
C ARG A 148 -14.01 1.58 7.53
N LYS A 149 -15.31 1.73 7.82
CA LYS A 149 -16.19 0.58 8.00
C LYS A 149 -16.30 -0.26 6.75
N ASP A 150 -16.50 0.35 5.59
CA ASP A 150 -16.67 -0.38 4.32
C ASP A 150 -15.38 -1.12 3.94
N TYR A 151 -14.21 -0.52 4.20
CA TYR A 151 -12.91 -1.16 3.98
C TYR A 151 -12.68 -2.33 4.95
N LEU A 152 -13.00 -2.15 6.23
CA LEU A 152 -12.91 -3.22 7.24
C LEU A 152 -13.87 -4.38 6.89
N ASP A 153 -15.13 -4.09 6.55
CA ASP A 153 -16.11 -5.11 6.15
C ASP A 153 -15.63 -5.90 4.92
N PHE A 154 -15.01 -5.22 3.95
CA PHE A 154 -14.40 -5.87 2.80
C PHE A 154 -13.32 -6.86 3.23
N LEU A 155 -12.38 -6.45 4.09
CA LEU A 155 -11.30 -7.33 4.58
C LEU A 155 -11.84 -8.50 5.41
N LEU A 156 -12.82 -8.26 6.28
CA LEU A 156 -13.45 -9.29 7.11
C LEU A 156 -14.19 -10.34 6.27
N GLY A 157 -14.65 -10.01 5.07
CA GLY A 157 -15.23 -10.95 4.12
C GLY A 157 -14.28 -12.08 3.71
N TYR A 158 -12.97 -11.89 3.84
CA TYR A 158 -11.95 -12.89 3.53
C TYR A 158 -11.41 -13.64 4.76
N LYS A 159 -11.70 -13.14 5.96
CA LYS A 159 -11.14 -13.67 7.20
C LYS A 159 -11.69 -15.08 7.50
N PRO A 160 -10.82 -16.07 7.71
CA PRO A 160 -11.23 -17.38 8.22
C PRO A 160 -11.36 -17.37 9.75
N ASP A 161 -11.76 -18.51 10.31
CA ASP A 161 -11.55 -18.80 11.72
C ASP A 161 -10.05 -19.05 11.96
N LEU A 162 -9.44 -18.22 12.80
CA LEU A 162 -8.02 -18.27 13.19
C LEU A 162 -7.80 -18.81 14.59
N SER A 163 -8.85 -19.29 15.28
CA SER A 163 -8.79 -19.72 16.69
C SER A 163 -7.81 -20.88 16.94
N GLY A 164 -7.46 -21.64 15.89
CA GLY A 164 -6.48 -22.71 15.94
C GLY A 164 -5.01 -22.27 15.86
N LEU A 165 -4.75 -21.02 15.52
CA LEU A 165 -3.40 -20.50 15.29
C LEU A 165 -2.96 -19.54 16.42
N LYS A 166 -1.71 -19.72 16.87
CA LYS A 166 -1.01 -18.73 17.67
C LYS A 166 -0.27 -17.78 16.74
N LEU A 167 -0.55 -16.50 16.83
CA LEU A 167 0.00 -15.51 15.91
C LEU A 167 0.79 -14.43 16.64
N ALA A 168 1.83 -13.93 15.99
CA ALA A 168 2.60 -12.78 16.45
C ALA A 168 2.62 -11.70 15.36
N PHE A 169 2.41 -10.45 15.74
CA PHE A 169 2.38 -9.33 14.82
C PHE A 169 3.36 -8.24 15.23
N ASP A 170 4.11 -7.76 14.25
CA ASP A 170 4.86 -6.51 14.32
C ASP A 170 4.17 -5.48 13.43
N LEU A 171 3.60 -4.44 14.04
CA LEU A 171 2.86 -3.40 13.33
C LEU A 171 3.74 -2.21 12.94
N SER A 172 5.07 -2.29 13.18
CA SER A 172 6.10 -1.30 12.81
C SER A 172 5.78 0.15 13.23
N ASN A 173 4.99 0.34 14.28
CA ASN A 173 4.42 1.65 14.66
C ASN A 173 3.67 2.35 13.50
N GLY A 174 3.26 1.61 12.47
CA GLY A 174 2.72 2.10 11.21
C GLY A 174 1.20 2.03 11.10
N MET A 175 0.72 2.19 9.88
CA MET A 175 -0.71 2.34 9.59
C MET A 175 -1.52 1.05 9.70
N SER A 176 -0.88 -0.15 9.72
CA SER A 176 -1.57 -1.42 9.99
C SER A 176 -2.25 -1.45 11.36
N THR A 177 -1.75 -0.65 12.31
CA THR A 177 -2.34 -0.44 13.67
C THR A 177 -3.81 -0.04 13.61
N LEU A 178 -4.25 0.66 12.57
CA LEU A 178 -5.65 1.06 12.40
C LEU A 178 -6.62 -0.12 12.35
N PHE A 179 -6.18 -1.29 11.86
CA PHE A 179 -7.08 -2.39 11.53
C PHE A 179 -6.68 -3.73 12.14
N ALA A 180 -5.40 -3.92 12.51
CA ALA A 180 -4.89 -5.24 12.88
C ALA A 180 -5.69 -5.91 14.00
N LYS A 181 -5.96 -5.21 15.11
CA LYS A 181 -6.72 -5.77 16.23
C LYS A 181 -8.21 -6.01 15.89
N GLU A 182 -8.81 -5.17 15.05
CA GLU A 182 -10.18 -5.39 14.60
C GLU A 182 -10.30 -6.60 13.66
N ILE A 183 -9.25 -6.86 12.87
CA ILE A 183 -9.21 -8.01 11.96
C ILE A 183 -8.84 -9.28 12.72
N PHE A 184 -7.77 -9.27 13.50
CA PHE A 184 -7.17 -10.49 14.07
C PHE A 184 -7.55 -10.74 15.54
N GLY A 185 -8.18 -9.76 16.21
CA GLY A 185 -8.60 -9.84 17.62
C GLY A 185 -7.46 -9.56 18.59
N ASP A 186 -7.75 -9.80 19.89
CA ASP A 186 -6.81 -9.53 20.98
C ASP A 186 -5.98 -10.77 21.40
N ALA A 187 -6.23 -11.94 20.79
CA ALA A 187 -5.55 -13.18 21.13
C ALA A 187 -4.08 -13.26 20.62
N PRO A 188 -3.72 -12.70 19.45
CA PRO A 188 -2.35 -12.64 19.01
C PRO A 188 -1.45 -11.79 19.90
N GLU A 189 -0.15 -12.08 19.88
CA GLU A 189 0.88 -11.23 20.48
C GLU A 189 1.22 -10.08 19.53
N TYR A 190 1.16 -8.83 20.02
CA TYR A 190 1.46 -7.64 19.22
C TYR A 190 2.68 -6.91 19.78
N ILE A 191 3.57 -6.47 18.90
CA ILE A 191 4.65 -5.53 19.21
C ILE A 191 4.57 -4.32 18.31
N PHE A 192 5.08 -3.18 18.81
CA PHE A 192 5.12 -1.88 18.09
C PHE A 192 3.76 -1.49 17.52
N ASP A 193 2.72 -1.72 18.30
CA ASP A 193 1.31 -1.58 17.95
C ASP A 193 0.71 -0.22 18.31
N ASP A 194 1.51 0.71 18.82
CA ASP A 194 1.18 2.12 18.92
C ASP A 194 1.59 2.85 17.64
N MET A 195 0.68 3.60 17.02
CA MET A 195 0.95 4.37 15.82
C MET A 195 1.83 5.58 16.14
N ASP A 196 3.08 5.58 15.61
CA ASP A 196 4.05 6.65 15.86
C ASP A 196 4.91 6.90 14.60
N GLY A 197 4.67 8.04 13.95
CA GLY A 197 5.39 8.46 12.74
C GLY A 197 6.89 8.74 12.91
N THR A 198 7.41 8.64 14.15
CA THR A 198 8.86 8.68 14.41
C THR A 198 9.53 7.31 14.30
N PHE A 199 8.74 6.23 14.22
CA PHE A 199 9.22 4.83 14.13
C PHE A 199 10.30 4.51 15.17
N PRO A 200 9.99 4.62 16.48
CA PRO A 200 11.01 4.60 17.54
C PRO A 200 11.69 3.25 17.75
N ASN A 201 11.08 2.14 17.30
CA ASN A 201 11.59 0.80 17.55
C ASN A 201 12.48 0.29 16.42
N HIS A 202 12.07 0.45 15.18
CA HIS A 202 12.86 0.17 13.98
C HIS A 202 12.28 0.93 12.77
N GLU A 203 13.07 1.06 11.71
CA GLU A 203 12.56 1.59 10.44
C GLU A 203 11.43 0.67 9.91
N PRO A 204 10.35 1.24 9.36
CA PRO A 204 9.20 0.44 8.92
C PRO A 204 9.47 -0.28 7.59
N ASN A 205 10.60 -0.98 7.51
CA ASN A 205 11.09 -1.68 6.32
C ASN A 205 11.37 -3.14 6.61
N PRO A 206 10.41 -4.04 6.42
CA PRO A 206 10.58 -5.46 6.72
C PRO A 206 11.53 -6.22 5.77
N LEU A 207 12.00 -5.59 4.67
CA LEU A 207 13.06 -6.16 3.82
C LEU A 207 14.44 -6.12 4.48
N VAL A 208 14.63 -5.27 5.45
CA VAL A 208 15.90 -5.14 6.16
C VAL A 208 15.86 -6.06 7.39
N HIS A 209 16.63 -7.14 7.39
CA HIS A 209 16.57 -8.18 8.40
C HIS A 209 16.62 -7.65 9.84
N LYS A 210 17.46 -6.63 10.14
CA LYS A 210 17.53 -6.02 11.48
C LYS A 210 16.16 -5.56 12.03
N ASN A 211 15.23 -5.21 11.14
CA ASN A 211 13.89 -4.73 11.51
C ASN A 211 12.90 -5.88 11.77
N VAL A 212 13.28 -7.12 11.43
CA VAL A 212 12.43 -8.31 11.63
C VAL A 212 12.85 -9.10 12.88
N VAL A 213 14.05 -8.88 13.41
CA VAL A 213 14.63 -9.64 14.53
C VAL A 213 13.71 -9.70 15.75
N ALA A 214 13.07 -8.57 16.10
CA ALA A 214 12.14 -8.53 17.23
C ALA A 214 10.95 -9.48 17.07
N LEU A 215 10.42 -9.58 15.84
CA LEU A 215 9.34 -10.52 15.52
C LEU A 215 9.84 -11.98 15.54
N GLU A 216 11.04 -12.27 15.00
CA GLU A 216 11.64 -13.61 15.03
C GLU A 216 11.84 -14.10 16.47
N GLU A 217 12.27 -13.20 17.36
CA GLU A 217 12.41 -13.49 18.80
C GLU A 217 11.05 -13.68 19.47
N LEU A 218 10.05 -12.86 19.11
CA LEU A 218 8.70 -12.99 19.64
C LEU A 218 8.09 -14.33 19.27
N VAL A 219 8.18 -14.75 18.00
CA VAL A 219 7.69 -16.07 17.53
C VAL A 219 8.32 -17.19 18.33
N LYS A 220 9.65 -17.20 18.48
CA LYS A 220 10.37 -18.24 19.26
C LYS A 220 9.97 -18.25 20.73
N LYS A 221 9.81 -17.08 21.34
CA LYS A 221 9.46 -16.91 22.74
C LYS A 221 8.06 -17.39 23.07
N THR A 222 7.11 -17.08 22.19
CA THR A 222 5.68 -17.38 22.41
C THR A 222 5.27 -18.74 21.87
N GLY A 223 6.07 -19.32 20.97
CA GLY A 223 5.70 -20.52 20.21
C GLY A 223 4.55 -20.21 19.24
N ALA A 224 4.58 -19.05 18.61
CA ALA A 224 3.61 -18.70 17.59
C ALA A 224 3.80 -19.53 16.33
N ASP A 225 2.71 -19.92 15.68
CA ASP A 225 2.71 -20.70 14.43
C ASP A 225 3.14 -19.84 13.23
N ALA A 226 2.94 -18.53 13.31
CA ALA A 226 3.39 -17.58 12.30
C ALA A 226 3.61 -16.18 12.91
N GLY A 227 4.61 -15.47 12.39
CA GLY A 227 4.84 -14.05 12.59
C GLY A 227 4.48 -13.23 11.35
N VAL A 228 3.90 -12.06 11.55
CA VAL A 228 3.48 -11.15 10.47
C VAL A 228 4.04 -9.76 10.74
N ILE A 229 4.68 -9.14 9.75
CA ILE A 229 5.21 -7.78 9.86
C ILE A 229 4.78 -6.95 8.65
N TYR A 230 4.33 -5.72 8.91
CA TYR A 230 3.93 -4.76 7.89
C TYR A 230 4.96 -3.64 7.72
N ASP A 231 4.95 -2.99 6.57
CA ASP A 231 5.64 -1.72 6.38
C ASP A 231 4.80 -0.52 6.88
N GLY A 232 5.35 0.69 6.75
CA GLY A 232 4.78 1.87 7.37
C GLY A 232 3.37 2.23 6.92
N ASP A 233 3.00 2.00 5.66
CA ASP A 233 1.68 2.32 5.10
C ASP A 233 0.82 1.08 4.78
N ALA A 234 1.31 -0.10 5.19
CA ALA A 234 0.62 -1.39 5.12
C ALA A 234 0.26 -1.87 3.70
N ASP A 235 0.99 -1.44 2.69
CA ASP A 235 0.87 -2.01 1.34
C ASP A 235 1.75 -3.26 1.16
N ARG A 236 2.71 -3.50 2.09
CA ARG A 236 3.56 -4.69 2.15
C ARG A 236 3.33 -5.48 3.42
N VAL A 237 3.54 -6.79 3.31
CA VAL A 237 3.57 -7.71 4.44
C VAL A 237 4.62 -8.77 4.22
N MET A 238 5.30 -9.18 5.30
CA MET A 238 6.24 -10.29 5.30
C MET A 238 5.98 -11.20 6.48
N PHE A 239 6.53 -12.41 6.43
CA PHE A 239 6.21 -13.48 7.35
C PHE A 239 7.45 -14.10 7.96
N VAL A 240 7.27 -14.62 9.16
CA VAL A 240 8.23 -15.43 9.90
C VAL A 240 7.55 -16.76 10.19
N ASP A 241 8.24 -17.87 9.95
CA ASP A 241 7.72 -19.22 10.21
C ASP A 241 7.73 -19.57 11.71
N GLU A 242 7.16 -20.70 12.08
CA GLU A 242 7.08 -21.20 13.46
C GLU A 242 8.46 -21.46 14.11
N THR A 243 9.51 -21.56 13.30
CA THR A 243 10.91 -21.69 13.82
C THR A 243 11.56 -20.34 14.06
N GLY A 244 10.84 -19.24 13.77
CA GLY A 244 11.34 -17.88 13.86
C GLY A 244 12.31 -17.53 12.74
N LYS A 245 12.10 -18.06 11.53
CA LYS A 245 12.87 -17.70 10.34
C LYS A 245 12.03 -16.88 9.38
N PHE A 246 12.67 -15.88 8.81
CA PHE A 246 12.05 -15.04 7.77
C PHE A 246 11.73 -15.88 6.53
N VAL A 247 10.48 -15.77 6.06
CA VAL A 247 9.99 -16.43 4.83
C VAL A 247 10.23 -15.50 3.64
N SER A 248 10.87 -16.01 2.59
CA SER A 248 11.08 -15.22 1.37
C SER A 248 9.73 -14.81 0.75
N PRO A 249 9.51 -13.51 0.45
CA PRO A 249 8.23 -13.04 -0.03
C PRO A 249 7.74 -13.68 -1.33
N ASP A 250 8.63 -14.15 -2.17
CA ASP A 250 8.27 -14.86 -3.41
C ASP A 250 7.63 -16.23 -3.12
N LEU A 251 8.01 -16.92 -2.04
CA LEU A 251 7.36 -18.18 -1.63
C LEU A 251 5.91 -17.96 -1.21
N ILE A 252 5.58 -16.78 -0.71
CA ILE A 252 4.19 -16.42 -0.38
C ILE A 252 3.33 -16.31 -1.66
N ILE A 253 3.91 -15.92 -2.81
CA ILE A 253 3.19 -15.94 -4.09
C ILE A 253 2.73 -17.37 -4.40
N ALA A 254 3.62 -18.37 -4.15
CA ALA A 254 3.30 -19.78 -4.34
C ALA A 254 2.26 -20.26 -3.30
N LEU A 255 2.41 -19.90 -2.02
CA LEU A 255 1.47 -20.25 -0.97
C LEU A 255 0.04 -19.78 -1.25
N LEU A 256 -0.13 -18.58 -1.79
CA LEU A 256 -1.43 -18.04 -2.18
C LEU A 256 -2.13 -18.87 -3.26
N GLY A 257 -1.41 -19.72 -3.99
CA GLY A 257 -2.00 -20.70 -4.92
C GLY A 257 -2.98 -21.65 -4.26
N HIS A 258 -2.75 -22.02 -2.99
CA HIS A 258 -3.69 -22.86 -2.23
C HIS A 258 -5.05 -22.16 -2.01
N TYR A 259 -5.05 -20.87 -1.76
CA TYR A 259 -6.29 -20.11 -1.64
C TYR A 259 -7.01 -19.99 -2.99
N PHE A 260 -6.29 -19.51 -4.04
CA PHE A 260 -6.95 -19.22 -5.32
C PHE A 260 -7.28 -20.50 -6.12
N ILE A 261 -6.36 -21.47 -6.18
CA ILE A 261 -6.53 -22.66 -7.03
C ILE A 261 -7.23 -23.78 -6.27
N ASP A 262 -6.72 -24.17 -5.08
CA ASP A 262 -7.27 -25.35 -4.38
C ASP A 262 -8.61 -25.05 -3.71
N GLU A 263 -8.74 -23.88 -3.04
CA GLU A 263 -9.98 -23.54 -2.34
C GLU A 263 -11.03 -22.93 -3.28
N ARG A 264 -10.64 -21.95 -4.12
CA ARG A 264 -11.59 -21.23 -4.99
C ARG A 264 -11.74 -21.82 -6.39
N GLY A 265 -10.88 -22.74 -6.78
CA GLY A 265 -10.89 -23.33 -8.14
C GLY A 265 -10.51 -22.34 -9.24
N GLU A 266 -9.92 -21.21 -8.90
CA GLU A 266 -9.55 -20.16 -9.85
C GLU A 266 -8.19 -20.45 -10.48
N LYS A 267 -8.21 -20.75 -11.78
CA LYS A 267 -6.99 -20.91 -12.59
C LYS A 267 -6.83 -19.68 -13.48
N GLY A 268 -5.59 -19.27 -13.69
CA GLY A 268 -5.32 -18.11 -14.55
C GLY A 268 -3.89 -17.59 -14.39
N ILE A 269 -3.71 -16.37 -14.86
CA ILE A 269 -2.40 -15.72 -14.85
C ILE A 269 -2.02 -15.27 -13.45
N VAL A 270 -0.78 -15.62 -13.07
CA VAL A 270 -0.12 -15.18 -11.83
C VAL A 270 1.11 -14.37 -12.21
N ILE A 271 1.22 -13.14 -11.68
CA ILE A 271 2.38 -12.29 -11.95
C ILE A 271 3.41 -12.42 -10.83
N GLN A 272 4.67 -12.59 -11.21
CA GLN A 272 5.82 -12.45 -10.31
C GLN A 272 6.82 -11.42 -10.85
N ASP A 273 7.59 -10.79 -9.97
CA ASP A 273 8.66 -9.90 -10.43
C ASP A 273 9.88 -10.70 -10.90
N ILE A 274 10.72 -10.05 -11.73
CA ILE A 274 11.89 -10.69 -12.36
C ILE A 274 12.94 -11.17 -11.33
N ARG A 275 12.87 -10.76 -10.07
CA ARG A 275 13.78 -11.18 -8.99
C ARG A 275 13.29 -12.44 -8.27
N SER A 276 12.03 -12.81 -8.45
CA SER A 276 11.42 -13.98 -7.81
C SER A 276 12.06 -15.28 -8.29
N SER A 277 12.10 -16.25 -7.39
CA SER A 277 12.65 -17.59 -7.68
C SER A 277 11.84 -18.32 -8.76
N LYS A 278 12.52 -19.11 -9.58
CA LYS A 278 11.87 -20.06 -10.48
C LYS A 278 11.01 -21.10 -9.78
N ALA A 279 11.32 -21.39 -8.51
CA ALA A 279 10.56 -22.32 -7.68
C ALA A 279 9.07 -21.94 -7.57
N VAL A 280 8.73 -20.65 -7.67
CA VAL A 280 7.33 -20.18 -7.66
C VAL A 280 6.57 -20.76 -8.86
N GLY A 281 7.13 -20.64 -10.07
CA GLY A 281 6.53 -21.20 -11.27
C GLY A 281 6.52 -22.73 -11.26
N GLU A 282 7.65 -23.36 -10.89
CA GLU A 282 7.75 -24.82 -10.77
C GLU A 282 6.70 -25.40 -9.82
N TYR A 283 6.29 -24.62 -8.81
CA TYR A 283 5.24 -25.02 -7.85
C TYR A 283 3.83 -24.77 -8.40
N LEU A 284 3.56 -23.59 -8.96
CA LEU A 284 2.21 -23.16 -9.33
C LEU A 284 1.73 -23.68 -10.69
N GLU A 285 2.63 -23.87 -11.67
CA GLU A 285 2.24 -24.37 -13.00
C GLU A 285 1.58 -25.77 -12.95
N PRO A 286 2.09 -26.75 -12.16
CA PRO A 286 1.39 -28.04 -11.98
C PRO A 286 0.01 -27.93 -11.34
N MET A 287 -0.25 -26.89 -10.52
CA MET A 287 -1.56 -26.60 -9.94
C MET A 287 -2.53 -25.99 -10.97
N GLY A 288 -2.02 -25.49 -12.09
CA GLY A 288 -2.79 -24.93 -13.20
C GLY A 288 -2.71 -23.40 -13.32
N ALA A 289 -1.73 -22.76 -12.70
CA ALA A 289 -1.45 -21.35 -12.95
C ALA A 289 -0.68 -21.15 -14.25
N GLU A 290 -0.89 -20.01 -14.90
CA GLU A 290 -0.07 -19.50 -16.00
C GLU A 290 0.84 -18.39 -15.44
N MET A 291 2.16 -18.64 -15.42
CA MET A 291 3.11 -17.72 -14.83
C MET A 291 3.53 -16.61 -15.80
N PHE A 292 3.50 -15.37 -15.31
CA PHE A 292 3.94 -14.20 -16.07
C PHE A 292 4.98 -13.40 -15.27
N THR A 293 6.21 -13.35 -15.76
CA THR A 293 7.29 -12.57 -15.11
C THR A 293 7.32 -11.15 -15.66
N TRP A 294 7.32 -10.15 -14.77
CA TRP A 294 7.26 -8.75 -15.14
C TRP A 294 8.27 -7.87 -14.41
N LYS A 295 8.24 -6.59 -14.76
CA LYS A 295 9.10 -5.56 -14.16
C LYS A 295 8.70 -5.31 -12.71
N VAL A 296 9.71 -5.01 -11.89
CA VAL A 296 9.53 -4.57 -10.50
C VAL A 296 8.74 -3.26 -10.42
N GLY A 297 7.97 -3.12 -9.35
CA GLY A 297 7.31 -1.89 -8.96
C GLY A 297 5.80 -1.90 -9.18
N ARG A 298 5.09 -1.38 -8.18
CA ARG A 298 3.62 -1.35 -8.13
C ARG A 298 2.98 -0.82 -9.43
N ALA A 299 3.50 0.28 -9.98
CA ALA A 299 2.96 0.87 -11.20
C ALA A 299 3.02 -0.09 -12.40
N ASN A 300 4.00 -0.98 -12.43
CA ASN A 300 4.14 -1.98 -13.47
C ASN A 300 3.25 -3.20 -13.21
N ALA A 301 3.30 -3.74 -11.98
CA ALA A 301 2.61 -4.97 -11.61
C ALA A 301 1.08 -4.82 -11.65
N ALA A 302 0.53 -3.79 -11.00
CA ALA A 302 -0.92 -3.55 -10.96
C ALA A 302 -1.53 -3.35 -12.36
N ARG A 303 -0.85 -2.60 -13.22
CA ARG A 303 -1.29 -2.39 -14.61
C ARG A 303 -1.24 -3.67 -15.43
N LYS A 304 -0.15 -4.43 -15.30
CA LYS A 304 0.02 -5.67 -16.07
C LYS A 304 -0.95 -6.75 -15.60
N LEU A 305 -1.18 -6.87 -14.29
CA LEU A 305 -2.16 -7.81 -13.76
C LEU A 305 -3.58 -7.51 -14.29
N ARG A 306 -3.95 -6.23 -14.34
CA ARG A 306 -5.25 -5.79 -14.93
C ARG A 306 -5.30 -6.04 -16.43
N GLU A 307 -4.24 -5.72 -17.18
CA GLU A 307 -4.15 -5.92 -18.63
C GLU A 307 -4.36 -7.39 -19.01
N LEU A 308 -3.80 -8.29 -18.21
CA LEU A 308 -3.85 -9.74 -18.44
C LEU A 308 -5.08 -10.41 -17.78
N ASP A 309 -5.92 -9.66 -17.05
CA ASP A 309 -6.97 -10.19 -16.18
C ASP A 309 -6.46 -11.30 -15.23
N GLY A 310 -5.23 -11.10 -14.72
CA GLY A 310 -4.57 -12.06 -13.84
C GLY A 310 -5.25 -12.15 -12.48
N VAL A 311 -5.14 -13.29 -11.81
CA VAL A 311 -5.85 -13.58 -10.56
C VAL A 311 -5.15 -12.94 -9.37
N TRP A 312 -3.83 -13.16 -9.24
CA TRP A 312 -3.00 -12.53 -8.22
C TRP A 312 -1.58 -12.37 -8.71
N GLY A 313 -0.77 -11.69 -7.95
CA GLY A 313 0.66 -11.59 -8.19
C GLY A 313 1.39 -11.10 -6.96
N GLY A 314 2.72 -11.07 -7.06
CA GLY A 314 3.53 -10.55 -5.98
C GLY A 314 4.94 -10.17 -6.42
N GLU A 315 5.62 -9.50 -5.51
CA GLU A 315 6.99 -9.07 -5.67
C GLU A 315 7.87 -9.56 -4.51
N LEU A 316 9.14 -9.78 -4.79
CA LEU A 316 10.15 -10.08 -3.76
C LEU A 316 10.22 -8.97 -2.68
N ALA A 317 9.68 -7.79 -2.99
CA ALA A 317 9.57 -6.67 -2.07
C ALA A 317 8.40 -6.79 -1.05
N GLY A 318 7.60 -7.85 -1.10
CA GLY A 318 6.46 -8.08 -0.18
C GLY A 318 5.17 -7.37 -0.57
N HIS A 319 5.04 -6.90 -1.81
CA HIS A 319 3.76 -6.50 -2.39
C HIS A 319 3.02 -7.71 -2.94
N TYR A 320 1.72 -7.82 -2.65
CA TYR A 320 0.85 -8.85 -3.22
C TYR A 320 -0.39 -8.19 -3.79
N TYR A 321 -0.66 -8.45 -5.06
CA TYR A 321 -1.69 -7.83 -5.90
C TYR A 321 -2.83 -8.82 -6.11
N PHE A 322 -4.08 -8.32 -6.07
CA PHE A 322 -5.26 -9.18 -6.16
C PHE A 322 -6.28 -8.61 -7.14
N ARG A 323 -6.79 -9.43 -8.05
CA ARG A 323 -7.91 -9.07 -8.93
C ARG A 323 -9.10 -8.58 -8.11
N ASP A 324 -9.44 -9.29 -7.04
CA ASP A 324 -10.54 -8.98 -6.14
C ASP A 324 -10.34 -7.66 -5.36
N PHE A 325 -9.11 -7.16 -5.31
CA PHE A 325 -8.75 -5.88 -4.73
C PHE A 325 -8.38 -4.86 -5.83
N PHE A 326 -9.19 -4.81 -6.88
CA PHE A 326 -9.00 -3.88 -8.00
C PHE A 326 -7.60 -3.96 -8.64
N TYR A 327 -6.98 -5.13 -8.64
CA TYR A 327 -5.61 -5.39 -9.10
C TYR A 327 -4.52 -4.63 -8.32
N SER A 328 -4.89 -4.07 -7.16
CA SER A 328 -3.98 -3.35 -6.28
C SER A 328 -3.37 -4.27 -5.23
N ASP A 329 -2.32 -3.79 -4.58
CA ASP A 329 -1.65 -4.46 -3.49
C ASP A 329 -2.29 -4.12 -2.13
N SER A 330 -2.22 -5.07 -1.20
CA SER A 330 -2.67 -4.89 0.18
C SER A 330 -1.97 -5.87 1.12
N GLY A 331 -1.19 -5.34 2.06
CA GLY A 331 -0.55 -6.15 3.09
C GLY A 331 -1.57 -6.80 4.03
N LEU A 332 -2.63 -6.07 4.41
CA LEU A 332 -3.69 -6.63 5.28
C LEU A 332 -4.47 -7.75 4.60
N LEU A 333 -4.87 -7.60 3.34
CA LEU A 333 -5.56 -8.67 2.61
C LEU A 333 -4.63 -9.87 2.41
N ALA A 334 -3.37 -9.63 2.04
CA ALA A 334 -2.39 -10.70 1.86
C ALA A 334 -2.19 -11.50 3.16
N SER A 335 -2.06 -10.84 4.31
CA SER A 335 -1.93 -11.53 5.59
C SER A 335 -3.18 -12.37 5.94
N ILE A 336 -4.38 -11.85 5.70
CA ILE A 336 -5.62 -12.60 5.89
C ILE A 336 -5.63 -13.87 5.04
N LEU A 337 -5.27 -13.76 3.75
CA LEU A 337 -5.28 -14.90 2.82
C LEU A 337 -4.19 -15.93 3.15
N VAL A 338 -2.98 -15.48 3.53
CA VAL A 338 -1.91 -16.37 3.98
C VAL A 338 -2.33 -17.11 5.24
N LEU A 339 -2.85 -16.42 6.24
CA LEU A 339 -3.32 -17.04 7.48
C LEU A 339 -4.51 -17.95 7.26
N ARG A 340 -5.35 -17.69 6.25
CA ARG A 340 -6.43 -18.58 5.82
C ARG A 340 -5.91 -19.92 5.28
N VAL A 341 -4.81 -19.89 4.55
CA VAL A 341 -4.17 -21.13 4.05
C VAL A 341 -3.54 -21.93 5.17
N LEU A 342 -3.05 -21.25 6.24
CA LEU A 342 -2.44 -21.92 7.39
C LEU A 342 -3.48 -22.49 8.38
N ALA A 343 -4.69 -21.93 8.44
CA ALA A 343 -5.76 -22.35 9.33
C ALA A 343 -6.48 -23.60 8.81
#